data_2cd11a305475ac6f0656b4db15f05ebe
#
_entry.id   2cd11a305475ac6f0656b4db15f05ebe
#
_cell.length_a   1.000
_cell.length_b   1.000
_cell.length_c   1.000
_cell.angle_alpha   90.00
_cell.angle_beta   90.00
_cell.angle_gamma   90.00
#
_symmetry.space_group_name_H-M   'P 1'
#
loop_
_entity.id
_entity.type
_entity.pdbx_description
1 polymer ?
#
loop_
_entity_poly.entity_id
_entity_poly.type
_entity_poly.pdbx_seq_one_letter_code
_entity_poly.pdbx_strand_id
1 'polypeptide(L)'
;MTDGDGLHAAILAAPEDDLPRLVYADWLDEQGGVDNVLRAEFIRLQVELGQAPAEEDVPWNTRLAGQRAREKTMLALHHQTWLAPLRARGEPFQSPSTHGIFRRGFVEIVWMPVGIFLRKGQKLFQRAPIRELRVLRATVTDLAELLACPLVDRLDTLDLSDRGLGDAAAGLFVERHEAIGLKTLRLRGCNLTDAGASRLAGARPGWELRELDVSLNPISPAGLDVLRERFGDTVVRVGRG
;
A
#
# COMPACT_ATOMS: atom_id res chain seq x y z
N MET A 1 13.10 -4.00 26.81
CA MET A 1 12.60 -3.14 25.72
C MET A 1 13.59 -2.01 25.61
N THR A 2 14.28 -1.89 24.50
CA THR A 2 15.24 -0.80 24.26
C THR A 2 14.48 0.46 23.84
N ASP A 3 15.13 1.63 23.92
CA ASP A 3 14.51 2.89 23.43
C ASP A 3 14.11 2.76 21.96
N GLY A 4 14.93 2.11 21.14
CA GLY A 4 14.64 1.83 19.75
C GLY A 4 13.39 0.96 19.52
N ASP A 5 13.12 -0.03 20.40
CA ASP A 5 11.90 -0.84 20.32
C ASP A 5 10.66 0.01 20.60
N GLY A 6 10.74 0.94 21.55
CA GLY A 6 9.67 1.87 21.88
C GLY A 6 9.36 2.83 20.74
N LEU A 7 10.40 3.41 20.12
CA LEU A 7 10.27 4.29 18.97
C LEU A 7 9.71 3.56 17.74
N HIS A 8 10.16 2.34 17.48
CA HIS A 8 9.61 1.51 16.41
C HIS A 8 8.13 1.17 16.66
N ALA A 9 7.76 0.86 17.91
CA ALA A 9 6.36 0.62 18.26
C ALA A 9 5.48 1.87 18.02
N ALA A 10 6.00 3.09 18.27
CA ALA A 10 5.30 4.33 17.96
C ALA A 10 5.02 4.49 16.45
N ILE A 11 5.99 4.13 15.59
CA ILE A 11 5.79 4.12 14.12
C ILE A 11 4.69 3.14 13.72
N LEU A 12 4.65 1.95 14.33
CA LEU A 12 3.62 0.96 14.04
C LEU A 12 2.23 1.37 14.52
N ALA A 13 2.16 2.15 15.60
CA ALA A 13 0.91 2.65 16.17
C ALA A 13 0.31 3.81 15.38
N ALA A 14 1.15 4.66 14.77
CA ALA A 14 0.74 5.80 13.95
C ALA A 14 1.44 5.78 12.59
N PRO A 15 1.10 4.83 11.70
CA PRO A 15 1.83 4.61 10.46
C PRO A 15 1.68 5.76 9.45
N GLU A 16 0.70 6.63 9.61
CA GLU A 16 0.51 7.86 8.79
C GLU A 16 1.35 9.05 9.28
N ASP A 17 1.82 9.03 10.53
CA ASP A 17 2.57 10.13 11.12
C ASP A 17 4.08 10.01 10.78
N ASP A 18 4.64 11.13 10.34
CA ASP A 18 6.07 11.23 10.02
C ASP A 18 6.92 11.50 11.26
N LEU A 19 6.37 12.11 12.32
CA LEU A 19 7.12 12.50 13.50
C LEU A 19 7.81 11.32 14.20
N PRO A 20 7.14 10.19 14.50
CA PRO A 20 7.81 9.04 15.10
C PRO A 20 8.96 8.49 14.25
N ARG A 21 8.88 8.62 12.92
CA ARG A 21 9.92 8.19 11.97
C ARG A 21 11.16 9.09 12.05
N LEU A 22 10.95 10.40 12.15
CA LEU A 22 12.03 11.37 12.28
C LEU A 22 12.72 11.25 13.64
N VAL A 23 11.96 11.05 14.72
CA VAL A 23 12.53 10.76 16.06
C VAL A 23 13.34 9.46 16.06
N TYR A 24 12.85 8.42 15.35
CA TYR A 24 13.61 7.18 15.19
C TYR A 24 14.91 7.40 14.40
N ALA A 25 14.90 8.26 13.38
CA ALA A 25 16.10 8.62 12.62
C ALA A 25 17.12 9.38 13.50
N ASP A 26 16.65 10.30 14.35
CA ASP A 26 17.52 11.02 15.29
C ASP A 26 18.16 10.05 16.29
N TRP A 27 17.38 9.12 16.85
CA TRP A 27 17.90 8.07 17.71
C TRP A 27 18.96 7.19 17.02
N LEU A 28 18.77 6.84 15.74
CA LEU A 28 19.78 6.08 14.98
C LEU A 28 21.10 6.86 14.84
N ASP A 29 21.05 8.16 14.58
CA ASP A 29 22.23 9.00 14.52
C ASP A 29 22.98 9.04 15.87
N GLU A 30 22.24 9.12 16.99
CA GLU A 30 22.80 9.08 18.34
C GLU A 30 23.48 7.74 18.67
N GLN A 31 22.97 6.61 18.13
CA GLN A 31 23.63 5.31 18.26
C GLN A 31 24.96 5.24 17.50
N GLY A 32 25.14 6.10 16.50
CA GLY A 32 26.32 6.16 15.66
C GLY A 32 26.53 4.91 14.79
N GLY A 33 27.66 4.88 14.10
CA GLY A 33 28.00 3.84 13.14
C GLY A 33 27.43 4.10 11.73
N VAL A 34 28.15 3.64 10.72
CA VAL A 34 27.87 3.94 9.32
C VAL A 34 26.47 3.47 8.90
N ASP A 35 26.07 2.28 9.32
CA ASP A 35 24.78 1.70 8.94
C ASP A 35 23.59 2.47 9.55
N ASN A 36 23.71 2.91 10.80
CA ASN A 36 22.67 3.71 11.47
C ASN A 36 22.55 5.10 10.85
N VAL A 37 23.66 5.77 10.58
CA VAL A 37 23.67 7.10 9.93
C VAL A 37 23.05 7.01 8.53
N LEU A 38 23.42 6.01 7.74
CA LEU A 38 22.81 5.78 6.42
C LEU A 38 21.31 5.48 6.51
N ARG A 39 20.90 4.73 7.53
CA ARG A 39 19.50 4.41 7.76
C ARG A 39 18.69 5.65 8.16
N ALA A 40 19.25 6.49 9.03
CA ALA A 40 18.67 7.77 9.43
C ALA A 40 18.52 8.72 8.24
N GLU A 41 19.57 8.87 7.43
CA GLU A 41 19.53 9.65 6.19
C GLU A 41 18.40 9.17 5.26
N PHE A 42 18.28 7.85 5.04
CA PHE A 42 17.27 7.27 4.18
C PHE A 42 15.84 7.55 4.67
N ILE A 43 15.60 7.46 5.98
CA ILE A 43 14.29 7.75 6.57
C ILE A 43 13.91 9.21 6.28
N ARG A 44 14.79 10.17 6.62
CA ARG A 44 14.54 11.60 6.39
C ARG A 44 14.32 11.92 4.92
N LEU A 45 15.17 11.35 4.04
CA LEU A 45 15.06 11.52 2.61
C LEU A 45 13.70 11.05 2.07
N GLN A 46 13.25 9.87 2.48
CA GLN A 46 11.95 9.35 2.04
C GLN A 46 10.75 10.10 2.64
N VAL A 47 10.86 10.62 3.86
CA VAL A 47 9.84 11.49 4.44
C VAL A 47 9.75 12.79 3.63
N GLU A 48 10.88 13.43 3.31
CA GLU A 48 10.90 14.66 2.49
C GLU A 48 10.33 14.42 1.09
N LEU A 49 10.72 13.31 0.43
CA LEU A 49 10.18 12.93 -0.88
C LEU A 49 8.67 12.62 -0.84
N GLY A 50 8.18 12.08 0.27
CA GLY A 50 6.75 11.78 0.45
C GLY A 50 5.89 13.04 0.64
N GLN A 51 6.48 14.14 1.08
CA GLN A 51 5.81 15.44 1.25
C GLN A 51 5.93 16.34 0.01
N ALA A 52 6.79 15.94 -0.96
CA ALA A 52 6.97 16.72 -2.18
C ALA A 52 5.69 16.68 -3.04
N PRO A 53 5.35 17.80 -3.73
CA PRO A 53 4.26 17.82 -4.70
C PRO A 53 4.47 16.78 -5.80
N ALA A 54 3.38 16.33 -6.43
CA ALA A 54 3.45 15.43 -7.57
C ALA A 54 4.33 16.02 -8.69
N GLU A 55 5.00 15.14 -9.45
CA GLU A 55 5.96 15.59 -10.49
C GLU A 55 5.39 16.56 -11.53
N GLU A 56 4.09 16.45 -11.80
CA GLU A 56 3.37 17.28 -12.77
C GLU A 56 3.24 18.74 -12.33
N ASP A 57 3.37 19.01 -11.03
CA ASP A 57 3.17 20.35 -10.46
C ASP A 57 4.46 21.18 -10.32
N VAL A 58 5.63 20.60 -10.62
CA VAL A 58 6.90 21.28 -10.39
C VAL A 58 7.82 21.20 -11.63
N PRO A 59 7.89 22.28 -12.45
CA PRO A 59 8.84 22.32 -13.54
C PRO A 59 10.27 22.29 -12.99
N TRP A 60 11.02 21.23 -13.33
CA TRP A 60 12.47 21.11 -13.11
C TRP A 60 13.00 21.46 -11.71
N ASN A 61 12.67 20.68 -10.72
CA ASN A 61 13.32 20.79 -9.43
C ASN A 61 14.56 19.88 -9.38
N THR A 62 15.73 20.44 -9.69
CA THR A 62 17.03 19.76 -9.64
C THR A 62 17.32 19.13 -8.28
N ARG A 63 16.83 19.74 -7.19
CA ARG A 63 16.95 19.19 -5.82
C ARG A 63 16.17 17.89 -5.70
N LEU A 64 14.92 17.87 -6.15
CA LEU A 64 14.06 16.68 -6.09
C LEU A 64 14.61 15.53 -6.94
N ALA A 65 15.14 15.85 -8.13
CA ALA A 65 15.82 14.88 -9.00
C ALA A 65 17.07 14.30 -8.32
N GLY A 66 17.88 15.14 -7.67
CA GLY A 66 19.05 14.71 -6.88
C GLY A 66 18.66 13.80 -5.70
N GLN A 67 17.61 14.15 -4.96
CA GLN A 67 17.09 13.36 -3.86
C GLN A 67 16.57 11.99 -4.32
N ARG A 68 15.84 11.93 -5.42
CA ARG A 68 15.38 10.65 -6.02
C ARG A 68 16.54 9.80 -6.52
N ALA A 69 17.57 10.40 -7.12
CA ALA A 69 18.78 9.68 -7.50
C ALA A 69 19.51 9.11 -6.27
N ARG A 70 19.59 9.88 -5.17
CA ARG A 70 20.17 9.44 -3.92
C ARG A 70 19.39 8.29 -3.32
N GLU A 71 18.06 8.39 -3.22
CA GLU A 71 17.17 7.34 -2.77
C GLU A 71 17.38 6.04 -3.55
N LYS A 72 17.38 6.13 -4.89
CA LYS A 72 17.61 4.98 -5.78
C LYS A 72 18.94 4.31 -5.50
N THR A 73 20.01 5.09 -5.30
CA THR A 73 21.34 4.57 -4.98
C THR A 73 21.34 3.86 -3.63
N MET A 74 20.76 4.46 -2.61
CA MET A 74 20.66 3.86 -1.27
C MET A 74 19.86 2.56 -1.29
N LEU A 75 18.74 2.51 -1.98
CA LEU A 75 17.96 1.28 -2.17
C LEU A 75 18.74 0.22 -2.94
N ALA A 76 19.47 0.58 -3.99
CA ALA A 76 20.29 -0.37 -4.74
C ALA A 76 21.35 -1.05 -3.86
N LEU A 77 21.94 -0.32 -2.93
CA LEU A 77 23.01 -0.81 -2.07
C LEU A 77 22.50 -1.51 -0.80
N HIS A 78 21.44 -1.01 -0.18
CA HIS A 78 21.04 -1.38 1.18
C HIS A 78 19.67 -2.07 1.28
N HIS A 79 18.88 -2.14 0.21
CA HIS A 79 17.52 -2.73 0.23
C HIS A 79 17.48 -4.11 0.89
N GLN A 80 18.42 -4.99 0.55
CA GLN A 80 18.45 -6.36 1.06
C GLN A 80 18.78 -6.38 2.57
N THR A 81 19.70 -5.54 3.00
CA THR A 81 20.10 -5.41 4.41
C THR A 81 18.91 -4.89 5.24
N TRP A 82 18.26 -3.83 4.77
CA TRP A 82 17.12 -3.24 5.49
C TRP A 82 15.86 -4.12 5.47
N LEU A 83 15.75 -5.01 4.48
CA LEU A 83 14.67 -6.00 4.39
C LEU A 83 14.95 -7.28 5.19
N ALA A 84 16.21 -7.51 5.59
CA ALA A 84 16.65 -8.74 6.25
C ALA A 84 15.78 -9.15 7.47
N PRO A 85 15.37 -8.23 8.38
CA PRO A 85 14.51 -8.58 9.51
C PRO A 85 13.16 -9.21 9.10
N LEU A 86 12.64 -8.86 7.91
CA LEU A 86 11.39 -9.41 7.36
C LEU A 86 11.63 -10.70 6.53
N ARG A 87 12.89 -11.05 6.25
CA ARG A 87 13.30 -12.23 5.47
C ARG A 87 13.82 -13.38 6.32
N ALA A 88 14.04 -13.19 7.59
CA ALA A 88 14.51 -14.23 8.50
C ALA A 88 13.58 -15.46 8.48
N ARG A 89 14.09 -16.62 8.94
CA ARG A 89 13.32 -17.86 8.97
C ARG A 89 12.02 -17.68 9.77
N GLY A 90 10.90 -18.01 9.16
CA GLY A 90 9.55 -17.84 9.76
C GLY A 90 8.96 -16.44 9.60
N GLU A 91 9.68 -15.47 9.03
CA GLU A 91 9.19 -14.11 8.77
C GLU A 91 8.43 -14.00 7.42
N PRO A 92 7.64 -12.91 7.21
CA PRO A 92 6.74 -12.79 6.07
C PRO A 92 7.42 -12.88 4.70
N PHE A 93 8.63 -12.32 4.54
CA PHE A 93 9.31 -12.24 3.25
C PHE A 93 10.31 -13.36 2.96
N GLN A 94 10.17 -14.48 3.65
CA GLN A 94 10.98 -15.66 3.37
C GLN A 94 10.71 -16.25 1.97
N SER A 95 9.48 -16.09 1.45
CA SER A 95 9.11 -16.56 0.12
C SER A 95 9.64 -15.64 -0.98
N PRO A 96 10.18 -16.18 -2.10
CA PRO A 96 10.55 -15.40 -3.27
C PRO A 96 9.40 -14.61 -3.89
N SER A 97 8.15 -15.03 -3.62
CA SER A 97 6.92 -14.38 -4.10
C SER A 97 6.49 -13.21 -3.22
N THR A 98 7.31 -12.76 -2.28
CA THR A 98 6.98 -11.64 -1.40
C THR A 98 7.98 -10.51 -1.58
N HIS A 99 7.46 -9.30 -1.81
CA HIS A 99 8.28 -8.12 -2.00
C HIS A 99 7.79 -6.99 -1.10
N GLY A 100 8.72 -6.19 -0.61
CA GLY A 100 8.44 -5.00 0.18
C GLY A 100 8.98 -3.76 -0.51
N ILE A 101 8.19 -2.69 -0.52
CA ILE A 101 8.59 -1.39 -1.02
C ILE A 101 8.66 -0.43 0.17
N PHE A 102 9.77 0.27 0.25
CA PHE A 102 9.99 1.29 1.26
C PHE A 102 9.24 2.58 0.91
N ARG A 103 8.58 3.14 1.90
CA ARG A 103 7.99 4.47 1.92
C ARG A 103 8.30 5.11 3.26
N ARG A 104 8.68 6.38 3.26
CA ARG A 104 9.00 7.12 4.48
C ARG A 104 9.95 6.36 5.42
N GLY A 105 10.93 5.64 4.82
CA GLY A 105 11.96 4.90 5.52
C GLY A 105 11.60 3.47 5.93
N PHE A 106 10.37 3.01 5.80
CA PHE A 106 9.92 1.69 6.25
C PHE A 106 9.17 0.96 5.12
N VAL A 107 9.03 -0.37 5.26
CA VAL A 107 8.21 -1.14 4.34
C VAL A 107 6.74 -0.82 4.62
N GLU A 108 6.08 -0.15 3.69
CA GLU A 108 4.65 0.19 3.77
C GLU A 108 3.82 -0.54 2.72
N ILE A 109 4.44 -0.94 1.61
CA ILE A 109 3.78 -1.63 0.52
C ILE A 109 4.31 -3.05 0.45
N VAL A 110 3.43 -4.01 0.35
CA VAL A 110 3.80 -5.41 0.19
C VAL A 110 3.11 -6.04 -1.01
N TRP A 111 3.87 -6.83 -1.75
CA TRP A 111 3.38 -7.67 -2.84
C TRP A 111 3.44 -9.11 -2.37
N MET A 112 2.31 -9.78 -2.29
CA MET A 112 2.28 -11.19 -1.89
C MET A 112 0.99 -11.89 -2.31
N PRO A 113 1.01 -13.24 -2.42
CA PRO A 113 -0.20 -14.03 -2.56
C PRO A 113 -1.10 -13.90 -1.31
N VAL A 114 -2.42 -13.93 -1.52
CA VAL A 114 -3.42 -13.86 -0.43
C VAL A 114 -3.11 -14.87 0.69
N GLY A 115 -2.89 -16.14 0.33
CA GLY A 115 -2.61 -17.17 1.34
C GLY A 115 -1.36 -16.94 2.19
N ILE A 116 -0.35 -16.17 1.70
CA ILE A 116 0.78 -15.76 2.52
C ILE A 116 0.37 -14.61 3.46
N PHE A 117 -0.39 -13.64 2.96
CA PHE A 117 -0.93 -12.55 3.79
C PHE A 117 -1.78 -13.09 4.94
N LEU A 118 -2.69 -13.99 4.68
CA LEU A 118 -3.55 -14.61 5.71
C LEU A 118 -2.74 -15.33 6.80
N ARG A 119 -1.69 -16.05 6.43
CA ARG A 119 -0.84 -16.78 7.39
C ARG A 119 0.19 -15.92 8.13
N LYS A 120 0.69 -14.86 7.49
CA LYS A 120 1.85 -14.09 7.98
C LYS A 120 1.53 -12.62 8.27
N GLY A 121 0.36 -12.14 7.90
CA GLY A 121 -0.02 -10.74 8.02
C GLY A 121 0.10 -10.19 9.44
N GLN A 122 -0.30 -10.98 10.46
CA GLN A 122 -0.16 -10.57 11.85
C GLN A 122 1.30 -10.22 12.20
N LYS A 123 2.24 -11.08 11.83
CA LYS A 123 3.68 -10.81 12.03
C LYS A 123 4.16 -9.62 11.22
N LEU A 124 3.64 -9.48 10.00
CA LEU A 124 3.99 -8.37 9.13
C LEU A 124 3.67 -7.03 9.77
N PHE A 125 2.45 -6.86 10.30
CA PHE A 125 2.04 -5.64 11.00
C PHE A 125 2.74 -5.41 12.36
N GLN A 126 3.33 -6.45 12.94
CA GLN A 126 4.20 -6.31 14.12
C GLN A 126 5.61 -5.84 13.79
N ARG A 127 6.02 -5.90 12.52
CA ARG A 127 7.39 -5.63 12.07
C ARG A 127 7.50 -4.40 11.17
N ALA A 128 6.41 -4.02 10.51
CA ALA A 128 6.44 -2.93 9.54
C ALA A 128 5.09 -2.20 9.50
N PRO A 129 5.08 -0.88 9.25
CA PRO A 129 3.88 -0.05 9.17
C PRO A 129 3.19 -0.21 7.81
N ILE A 130 2.69 -1.42 7.53
CA ILE A 130 2.07 -1.75 6.25
C ILE A 130 0.76 -0.99 6.07
N ARG A 131 0.60 -0.39 4.89
CA ARG A 131 -0.60 0.35 4.47
C ARG A 131 -1.16 -0.10 3.13
N GLU A 132 -0.35 -0.75 2.29
CA GLU A 132 -0.78 -1.19 0.96
C GLU A 132 -0.46 -2.67 0.76
N LEU A 133 -1.47 -3.43 0.36
CA LEU A 133 -1.32 -4.80 -0.11
C LEU A 133 -1.57 -4.84 -1.62
N ARG A 134 -0.57 -5.29 -2.39
CA ARG A 134 -0.69 -5.66 -3.79
C ARG A 134 -0.74 -7.17 -3.91
N VAL A 135 -1.87 -7.66 -4.36
CA VAL A 135 -2.10 -9.10 -4.45
C VAL A 135 -1.46 -9.65 -5.71
N LEU A 136 -0.53 -10.60 -5.58
CA LEU A 136 0.15 -11.22 -6.73
C LEU A 136 -0.73 -12.23 -7.46
N ARG A 137 -1.55 -12.96 -6.73
CA ARG A 137 -2.49 -13.96 -7.26
C ARG A 137 -3.72 -14.02 -6.36
N ALA A 138 -4.89 -14.03 -6.95
CA ALA A 138 -6.14 -14.24 -6.25
C ALA A 138 -7.16 -14.90 -7.18
N THR A 139 -7.89 -15.85 -6.63
CA THR A 139 -9.19 -16.28 -7.11
C THR A 139 -10.28 -15.49 -6.39
N VAL A 140 -11.52 -15.63 -6.82
CA VAL A 140 -12.68 -15.04 -6.12
C VAL A 140 -12.78 -15.58 -4.68
N THR A 141 -12.47 -16.86 -4.48
CA THR A 141 -12.43 -17.48 -3.13
C THR A 141 -11.33 -16.86 -2.26
N ASP A 142 -10.12 -16.68 -2.80
CA ASP A 142 -9.03 -16.02 -2.08
C ASP A 142 -9.42 -14.60 -1.66
N LEU A 143 -10.13 -13.86 -2.55
CA LEU A 143 -10.62 -12.52 -2.23
C LEU A 143 -11.66 -12.55 -1.10
N ALA A 144 -12.59 -13.50 -1.13
CA ALA A 144 -13.57 -13.66 -0.06
C ALA A 144 -12.90 -13.91 1.30
N GLU A 145 -11.92 -14.82 1.36
CA GLU A 145 -11.12 -15.09 2.56
C GLU A 145 -10.33 -13.84 3.01
N LEU A 146 -9.73 -13.12 2.07
CA LEU A 146 -9.01 -11.88 2.36
C LEU A 146 -9.92 -10.83 2.98
N LEU A 147 -11.09 -10.59 2.38
CA LEU A 147 -12.06 -9.62 2.88
C LEU A 147 -12.67 -10.02 4.22
N ALA A 148 -12.73 -11.30 4.57
CA ALA A 148 -13.12 -11.77 5.89
C ALA A 148 -12.03 -11.60 6.97
N CYS A 149 -10.79 -11.32 6.57
CA CYS A 149 -9.68 -11.16 7.49
C CYS A 149 -9.65 -9.74 8.10
N PRO A 150 -9.68 -9.59 9.45
CA PRO A 150 -9.66 -8.27 10.10
C PRO A 150 -8.40 -7.45 9.80
N LEU A 151 -7.32 -8.07 9.34
CA LEU A 151 -6.09 -7.36 9.00
C LEU A 151 -6.25 -6.44 7.78
N VAL A 152 -7.26 -6.68 6.95
CA VAL A 152 -7.56 -5.81 5.78
C VAL A 152 -7.99 -4.41 6.24
N ASP A 153 -8.61 -4.28 7.41
CA ASP A 153 -9.06 -3.00 7.96
C ASP A 153 -7.90 -2.09 8.39
N ARG A 154 -6.70 -2.65 8.46
CA ARG A 154 -5.46 -1.91 8.73
C ARG A 154 -4.81 -1.34 7.46
N LEU A 155 -5.32 -1.71 6.28
CA LEU A 155 -4.80 -1.24 5.00
C LEU A 155 -5.54 0.03 4.57
N ASP A 156 -4.79 0.97 3.99
CA ASP A 156 -5.35 2.09 3.25
C ASP A 156 -5.61 1.73 1.78
N THR A 157 -4.79 0.82 1.22
CA THR A 157 -4.83 0.47 -0.20
C THR A 157 -4.83 -1.04 -0.40
N LEU A 158 -5.79 -1.49 -1.20
CA LEU A 158 -5.82 -2.85 -1.73
C LEU A 158 -5.73 -2.80 -3.26
N ASP A 159 -4.70 -3.44 -3.80
CA ASP A 159 -4.45 -3.52 -5.24
C ASP A 159 -4.65 -4.97 -5.72
N LEU A 160 -5.69 -5.15 -6.53
CA LEU A 160 -6.10 -6.42 -7.15
C LEU A 160 -5.93 -6.37 -8.67
N SER A 161 -5.20 -5.38 -9.19
CA SER A 161 -5.04 -5.15 -10.62
C SER A 161 -4.55 -6.38 -11.38
N ASP A 162 -5.08 -6.58 -12.59
CA ASP A 162 -4.72 -7.66 -13.52
C ASP A 162 -4.97 -9.08 -12.96
N ARG A 163 -5.98 -9.26 -12.08
CA ARG A 163 -6.32 -10.57 -11.49
C ARG A 163 -7.48 -11.29 -12.18
N GLY A 164 -8.20 -10.61 -13.09
CA GLY A 164 -9.30 -11.22 -13.84
C GLY A 164 -10.48 -11.71 -12.98
N LEU A 165 -10.73 -11.04 -11.85
CA LEU A 165 -11.72 -11.47 -10.85
C LEU A 165 -13.18 -11.22 -11.30
N GLY A 166 -13.37 -10.39 -12.32
CA GLY A 166 -14.69 -10.09 -12.89
C GLY A 166 -15.65 -9.40 -11.92
N ASP A 167 -16.93 -9.40 -12.29
CA ASP A 167 -18.00 -8.78 -11.50
C ASP A 167 -18.26 -9.46 -10.16
N ALA A 168 -17.75 -10.67 -9.96
CA ALA A 168 -17.82 -11.37 -8.69
C ALA A 168 -17.04 -10.63 -7.60
N ALA A 169 -15.89 -10.02 -7.94
CA ALA A 169 -15.13 -9.21 -6.98
C ALA A 169 -15.96 -8.04 -6.46
N ALA A 170 -16.67 -7.36 -7.33
CA ALA A 170 -17.55 -6.25 -6.95
C ALA A 170 -18.61 -6.68 -5.92
N GLY A 171 -19.21 -7.86 -6.13
CA GLY A 171 -20.18 -8.44 -5.20
C GLY A 171 -19.62 -8.63 -3.80
N LEU A 172 -18.42 -9.19 -3.70
CA LEU A 172 -17.76 -9.46 -2.40
C LEU A 172 -17.50 -8.18 -1.59
N PHE A 173 -17.13 -7.07 -2.24
CA PHE A 173 -16.96 -5.79 -1.55
C PHE A 173 -18.29 -5.25 -1.01
N VAL A 174 -19.40 -5.47 -1.71
CA VAL A 174 -20.73 -5.02 -1.30
C VAL A 174 -21.32 -5.88 -0.18
N GLU A 175 -21.05 -7.19 -0.23
CA GLU A 175 -21.55 -8.17 0.76
C GLU A 175 -20.86 -8.02 2.11
N ARG A 176 -19.68 -7.41 2.16
CA ARG A 176 -19.00 -7.17 3.44
C ARG A 176 -19.83 -6.21 4.30
N HIS A 177 -20.26 -6.69 5.47
CA HIS A 177 -21.16 -5.96 6.37
C HIS A 177 -20.51 -4.80 7.12
N GLU A 178 -19.20 -4.84 7.29
CA GLU A 178 -18.43 -3.82 7.99
C GLU A 178 -17.78 -2.85 7.00
N ALA A 179 -17.69 -1.58 7.38
CA ALA A 179 -16.98 -0.60 6.59
C ALA A 179 -15.50 -1.01 6.47
N ILE A 180 -15.03 -1.17 5.22
CA ILE A 180 -13.62 -1.40 4.98
C ILE A 180 -12.92 -0.05 5.10
N GLY A 181 -11.89 0.05 5.93
CA GLY A 181 -11.08 1.27 6.11
C GLY A 181 -10.25 1.67 4.88
N LEU A 182 -10.44 0.99 3.73
CA LEU A 182 -9.73 1.27 2.49
C LEU A 182 -10.05 2.66 1.97
N LYS A 183 -9.00 3.41 1.66
CA LYS A 183 -9.05 4.70 0.98
C LYS A 183 -8.83 4.57 -0.52
N THR A 184 -8.12 3.52 -0.94
CA THR A 184 -7.79 3.24 -2.34
C THR A 184 -8.09 1.79 -2.68
N LEU A 185 -8.87 1.60 -3.73
CA LEU A 185 -9.11 0.28 -4.33
C LEU A 185 -8.70 0.28 -5.79
N ARG A 186 -7.76 -0.61 -6.18
CA ARG A 186 -7.35 -0.78 -7.56
C ARG A 186 -7.86 -2.10 -8.10
N LEU A 187 -8.69 -1.98 -9.14
CA LEU A 187 -9.32 -3.07 -9.90
C LEU A 187 -9.01 -2.97 -11.40
N ARG A 188 -7.86 -2.37 -11.73
CA ARG A 188 -7.43 -2.22 -13.11
C ARG A 188 -7.30 -3.58 -13.78
N GLY A 189 -7.83 -3.72 -15.02
CA GLY A 189 -7.67 -4.95 -15.80
C GLY A 189 -8.27 -6.20 -15.14
N CYS A 190 -9.30 -6.04 -14.31
CA CYS A 190 -9.94 -7.14 -13.59
C CYS A 190 -11.10 -7.80 -14.32
N ASN A 191 -11.40 -7.41 -15.58
CA ASN A 191 -12.57 -7.86 -16.35
C ASN A 191 -13.92 -7.47 -15.71
N LEU A 192 -13.98 -6.29 -15.08
CA LEU A 192 -15.24 -5.71 -14.61
C LEU A 192 -16.05 -5.21 -15.80
N THR A 193 -17.35 -5.48 -15.77
CA THR A 193 -18.33 -4.96 -16.73
C THR A 193 -19.24 -3.91 -16.09
N ASP A 194 -20.22 -3.41 -16.81
CA ASP A 194 -21.26 -2.51 -16.28
C ASP A 194 -22.02 -3.14 -15.10
N ALA A 195 -22.18 -4.47 -15.10
CA ALA A 195 -22.79 -5.18 -13.98
C ALA A 195 -21.94 -5.09 -12.70
N GLY A 196 -20.61 -5.22 -12.83
CA GLY A 196 -19.68 -5.02 -11.73
C GLY A 196 -19.64 -3.56 -11.26
N ALA A 197 -19.65 -2.62 -12.18
CA ALA A 197 -19.71 -1.19 -11.87
C ALA A 197 -20.98 -0.84 -11.08
N SER A 198 -22.15 -1.32 -11.53
CA SER A 198 -23.43 -1.12 -10.84
C SER A 198 -23.46 -1.75 -9.45
N ARG A 199 -22.85 -2.93 -9.28
CA ARG A 199 -22.70 -3.56 -7.95
C ARG A 199 -21.85 -2.71 -7.02
N LEU A 200 -20.66 -2.26 -7.47
CA LEU A 200 -19.79 -1.40 -6.66
C LEU A 200 -20.49 -0.10 -6.26
N ALA A 201 -21.24 0.51 -7.18
CA ALA A 201 -22.02 1.71 -6.89
C ALA A 201 -23.13 1.45 -5.87
N GLY A 202 -23.66 0.23 -5.79
CA GLY A 202 -24.60 -0.22 -4.76
C GLY A 202 -23.98 -0.47 -3.39
N ALA A 203 -22.68 -0.26 -3.21
CA ALA A 203 -22.02 -0.39 -1.92
C ALA A 203 -22.63 0.56 -0.88
N ARG A 204 -22.64 0.10 0.38
CA ARG A 204 -23.27 0.81 1.49
C ARG A 204 -22.77 2.24 1.64
N PRO A 205 -23.63 3.17 2.08
CA PRO A 205 -23.19 4.49 2.54
C PRO A 205 -22.09 4.35 3.62
N GLY A 206 -21.05 5.19 3.55
CA GLY A 206 -19.93 5.14 4.50
C GLY A 206 -18.66 4.46 3.97
N TRP A 207 -18.70 3.82 2.82
CA TRP A 207 -17.46 3.44 2.13
C TRP A 207 -16.95 4.63 1.32
N GLU A 208 -16.00 5.35 1.89
CA GLU A 208 -15.44 6.59 1.33
C GLU A 208 -14.07 6.33 0.74
N LEU A 209 -14.05 6.02 -0.57
CA LEU A 209 -12.81 5.92 -1.33
C LEU A 209 -12.30 7.31 -1.70
N ARG A 210 -10.98 7.45 -1.67
CA ARG A 210 -10.25 8.59 -2.27
C ARG A 210 -9.79 8.28 -3.70
N GLU A 211 -9.67 6.99 -4.01
CA GLU A 211 -9.27 6.51 -5.33
C GLU A 211 -9.91 5.14 -5.60
N LEU A 212 -10.57 5.04 -6.74
CA LEU A 212 -11.07 3.79 -7.33
C LEU A 212 -10.52 3.69 -8.75
N ASP A 213 -9.54 2.81 -8.96
CA ASP A 213 -8.98 2.58 -10.30
C ASP A 213 -9.69 1.39 -10.96
N VAL A 214 -10.53 1.69 -11.95
CA VAL A 214 -11.22 0.71 -12.80
C VAL A 214 -10.72 0.74 -14.25
N SER A 215 -9.56 1.33 -14.49
CA SER A 215 -8.98 1.41 -15.84
C SER A 215 -8.79 0.03 -16.46
N LEU A 216 -8.74 -0.03 -17.79
CA LEU A 216 -8.57 -1.28 -18.56
C LEU A 216 -9.62 -2.37 -18.25
N ASN A 217 -10.82 -1.98 -17.89
CA ASN A 217 -11.96 -2.88 -17.76
C ASN A 217 -12.99 -2.60 -18.88
N PRO A 218 -13.76 -3.58 -19.34
CA PRO A 218 -14.81 -3.41 -20.35
C PRO A 218 -16.07 -2.76 -19.74
N ILE A 219 -15.90 -1.57 -19.14
CA ILE A 219 -16.98 -0.77 -18.58
C ILE A 219 -17.35 0.31 -19.60
N SER A 220 -18.64 0.41 -19.94
CA SER A 220 -19.15 1.43 -20.84
C SER A 220 -19.14 2.83 -20.19
N PRO A 221 -19.28 3.92 -20.99
CA PRO A 221 -19.44 5.25 -20.42
C PRO A 221 -20.58 5.33 -19.39
N ALA A 222 -21.72 4.67 -19.65
CA ALA A 222 -22.84 4.62 -18.72
C ALA A 222 -22.48 3.91 -17.38
N GLY A 223 -21.74 2.81 -17.43
CA GLY A 223 -21.24 2.13 -16.23
C GLY A 223 -20.25 2.99 -15.43
N LEU A 224 -19.42 3.77 -16.13
CA LEU A 224 -18.51 4.73 -15.47
C LEU A 224 -19.27 5.88 -14.82
N ASP A 225 -20.34 6.38 -15.45
CA ASP A 225 -21.16 7.45 -14.89
C ASP A 225 -21.83 7.03 -13.58
N VAL A 226 -22.29 5.78 -13.48
CA VAL A 226 -22.85 5.21 -12.24
C VAL A 226 -21.80 5.17 -11.12
N LEU A 227 -20.54 4.82 -11.43
CA LEU A 227 -19.45 4.85 -10.43
C LEU A 227 -19.11 6.28 -10.00
N ARG A 228 -19.07 7.24 -10.94
CA ARG A 228 -18.79 8.64 -10.67
C ARG A 228 -19.87 9.31 -9.83
N GLU A 229 -21.13 9.00 -10.11
CA GLU A 229 -22.25 9.46 -9.29
C GLU A 229 -22.12 8.98 -7.84
N ARG A 230 -21.67 7.74 -7.63
CA ARG A 230 -21.53 7.16 -6.30
C ARG A 230 -20.29 7.63 -5.53
N PHE A 231 -19.14 7.69 -6.19
CA PHE A 231 -17.83 7.95 -5.54
C PHE A 231 -17.26 9.34 -5.84
N GLY A 232 -17.76 10.04 -6.87
CA GLY A 232 -17.26 11.32 -7.34
C GLY A 232 -16.30 11.19 -8.55
N ASP A 233 -16.33 12.19 -9.43
CA ASP A 233 -15.54 12.23 -10.66
C ASP A 233 -14.02 12.16 -10.43
N THR A 234 -13.54 12.80 -9.36
CA THR A 234 -12.12 12.87 -9.02
C THR A 234 -11.60 11.57 -8.39
N VAL A 235 -12.50 10.71 -7.90
CA VAL A 235 -12.19 9.45 -7.23
C VAL A 235 -12.03 8.32 -8.23
N VAL A 236 -12.86 8.30 -9.28
CA VAL A 236 -12.88 7.20 -10.28
C VAL A 236 -11.82 7.44 -11.34
N ARG A 237 -10.78 6.62 -11.34
CA ARG A 237 -9.75 6.64 -12.37
C ARG A 237 -10.08 5.70 -13.52
N VAL A 238 -10.01 6.26 -14.72
CA VAL A 238 -10.20 5.55 -15.99
C VAL A 238 -9.01 5.91 -16.86
N GLY A 239 -7.98 5.06 -16.85
CA GLY A 239 -6.82 5.24 -17.71
C GLY A 239 -7.22 5.06 -19.18
N ARG A 240 -6.71 5.91 -20.06
CA ARG A 240 -6.76 5.66 -21.51
C ARG A 240 -5.87 4.45 -21.79
N GLY A 241 -6.44 3.42 -22.46
CA GLY A 241 -5.69 2.30 -23.01
C GLY A 241 -4.73 2.75 -24.11
#